data_6159c8b23a1243c3111956527c27628a
#
_entry.id   6159c8b23a1243c3111956527c27628a
#
_cell.length_a   1.000
_cell.length_b   1.000
_cell.length_c   1.000
_cell.angle_alpha   90.00
_cell.angle_beta   90.00
_cell.angle_gamma   90.00
#
_symmetry.space_group_name_H-M   'P 1'
#
loop_
_entity.id
_entity.type
_entity.pdbx_description
1 polymer ?
#
loop_
_entity_poly.entity_id
_entity_poly.type
_entity_poly.pdbx_seq_one_letter_code
_entity_poly.pdbx_strand_id
1 'polypeptide(L)'
;MQTSIDAAREARKPTRSSRLAKAAVLVGATMLATLAGAAIAAGQPQGQMASDLATRDRDIHWPAGFEPEKADLFAHNEARLNASCDTVWRHIVDARAWPTWYPNAQDVTLLGNAEALAPDVRWRWTTFGLAIESRVHEFVSGRRLGWFGGAPGEAPAFYHSWLLKPDDNGCRAIMDEAGVGPGAAAFREADQGRMHRGHALWLATLTWVSEGR
;
A
#
# COMPACT_ATOMS: atom_id res chain seq x y z
N MET A 1 5.29 58.41 24.86
CA MET A 1 5.20 58.04 26.26
C MET A 1 5.83 56.66 26.36
N GLN A 2 7.19 56.57 26.48
CA GLN A 2 8.00 56.64 27.69
C GLN A 2 7.38 55.79 28.79
N THR A 3 8.04 54.75 29.35
CA THR A 3 9.34 54.53 30.00
C THR A 3 9.57 53.03 30.16
N SER A 4 10.62 52.30 29.75
CA SER A 4 11.97 52.26 30.34
C SER A 4 12.02 52.03 31.86
N ILE A 5 12.73 50.98 32.29
CA ILE A 5 13.70 50.82 33.40
C ILE A 5 14.06 49.31 33.43
N ASP A 6 15.23 48.95 33.04
CA ASP A 6 16.58 48.72 33.54
C ASP A 6 16.71 48.31 35.02
N ALA A 7 17.55 47.31 35.25
CA ALA A 7 18.64 47.15 36.24
C ALA A 7 18.75 45.69 36.69
N ALA A 8 19.74 44.94 36.29
CA ALA A 8 21.15 44.95 36.73
C ALA A 8 21.43 44.02 37.93
N ARG A 9 22.34 43.06 37.69
CA ARG A 9 23.54 42.73 38.45
C ARG A 9 23.39 41.97 39.78
N GLU A 10 23.98 40.79 39.91
CA GLU A 10 25.29 40.68 40.56
C GLU A 10 25.86 39.26 40.55
N ALA A 11 27.11 39.14 40.20
CA ALA A 11 27.94 37.96 40.20
C ALA A 11 28.51 37.65 41.59
N ARG A 12 28.66 36.38 41.96
CA ARG A 12 29.68 35.96 42.94
C ARG A 12 30.30 34.60 42.58
N LYS A 13 31.59 34.60 42.29
CA LYS A 13 32.60 33.55 42.53
C LYS A 13 33.50 34.05 43.65
N PRO A 14 34.47 33.31 44.19
CA PRO A 14 34.70 31.88 44.36
C PRO A 14 35.16 31.50 45.78
N THR A 15 35.38 30.22 46.09
CA THR A 15 36.53 29.83 46.96
C THR A 15 36.94 28.38 46.76
N ARG A 16 38.22 28.25 46.52
CA ARG A 16 39.06 27.06 46.50
C ARG A 16 39.27 26.53 47.90
N SER A 17 39.25 25.22 48.11
CA SER A 17 40.04 24.61 49.15
C SER A 17 40.45 23.19 48.73
N SER A 18 41.72 23.02 48.62
CA SER A 18 42.49 21.83 48.43
C SER A 18 42.52 20.96 49.73
N ARG A 19 42.31 19.68 49.64
CA ARG A 19 43.00 18.71 50.52
C ARG A 19 43.27 17.40 49.79
N LEU A 20 44.55 17.09 49.69
CA LEU A 20 45.09 15.76 49.34
C LEU A 20 44.77 14.73 50.42
N ALA A 21 44.41 13.56 50.04
CA ALA A 21 44.60 12.33 50.83
C ALA A 21 44.70 11.11 49.92
N LYS A 22 45.82 10.62 49.91
CA LYS A 22 46.54 9.35 49.76
C LYS A 22 45.72 8.11 49.28
N ALA A 23 46.40 7.43 48.39
CA ALA A 23 46.16 6.15 47.74
C ALA A 23 45.74 5.00 48.66
N ALA A 24 44.85 4.19 48.17
CA ALA A 24 44.80 2.78 48.45
C ALA A 24 44.53 2.03 47.14
N VAL A 25 45.52 1.29 46.70
CA VAL A 25 45.44 0.36 45.57
C VAL A 25 44.67 -0.88 46.05
N LEU A 26 43.49 -1.08 45.56
CA LEU A 26 42.76 -2.32 45.60
C LEU A 26 42.69 -2.90 44.20
N VAL A 27 43.49 -3.92 43.96
CA VAL A 27 43.39 -4.76 42.75
C VAL A 27 42.10 -5.55 42.86
N GLY A 28 41.06 -5.02 42.27
CA GLY A 28 39.80 -5.72 42.05
C GLY A 28 39.79 -6.27 40.63
N ALA A 29 39.87 -7.60 40.52
CA ALA A 29 39.67 -8.28 39.25
C ALA A 29 38.24 -8.02 38.77
N THR A 30 38.06 -7.06 37.85
CA THR A 30 36.79 -6.88 37.12
C THR A 30 36.70 -7.99 36.08
N MET A 31 35.91 -9.03 36.41
CA MET A 31 35.32 -9.87 35.38
C MET A 31 34.50 -9.01 34.47
N LEU A 32 35.01 -8.72 33.27
CA LEU A 32 34.19 -8.26 32.16
C LEU A 32 33.25 -9.42 31.77
N ALA A 33 32.05 -9.41 32.32
CA ALA A 33 30.96 -10.16 31.76
C ALA A 33 30.61 -9.48 30.40
N THR A 34 31.17 -10.01 29.31
CA THR A 34 30.69 -9.74 27.97
C THR A 34 29.28 -10.25 27.89
N LEU A 35 28.30 -9.39 28.19
CA LEU A 35 26.94 -9.54 27.71
C LEU A 35 27.02 -9.46 26.20
N ALA A 36 27.25 -10.61 25.55
CA ALA A 36 26.88 -10.79 24.16
C ALA A 36 25.37 -10.59 24.11
N GLY A 37 24.98 -9.36 23.92
CA GLY A 37 23.64 -9.01 23.51
C GLY A 37 23.39 -9.76 22.21
N ALA A 38 22.68 -10.89 22.26
CA ALA A 38 22.04 -11.43 21.10
C ALA A 38 21.10 -10.32 20.64
N ALA A 39 21.59 -9.47 19.70
CA ALA A 39 20.75 -8.69 18.87
C ALA A 39 19.85 -9.73 18.20
N ILE A 40 18.64 -9.90 18.71
CA ILE A 40 17.54 -10.46 17.97
C ILE A 40 17.50 -9.51 16.77
N ALA A 41 18.08 -9.93 15.65
CA ALA A 41 17.78 -9.38 14.35
C ALA A 41 16.27 -9.61 14.23
N ALA A 42 15.48 -8.64 14.68
CA ALA A 42 14.10 -8.50 14.26
C ALA A 42 14.23 -8.51 12.76
N GLY A 43 13.87 -9.65 12.12
CA GLY A 43 13.91 -9.77 10.68
C GLY A 43 13.22 -8.52 10.18
N GLN A 44 13.93 -7.70 9.38
CA GLN A 44 13.32 -6.56 8.71
C GLN A 44 12.03 -7.13 8.13
N PRO A 45 10.83 -6.60 8.42
CA PRO A 45 9.62 -7.12 7.83
C PRO A 45 9.92 -7.15 6.34
N GLN A 46 9.89 -8.34 5.75
CA GLN A 46 10.06 -8.48 4.31
C GLN A 46 9.04 -7.51 3.77
N GLY A 47 9.47 -6.50 2.99
CA GLY A 47 8.59 -5.41 2.61
C GLY A 47 7.31 -5.99 2.04
N GLN A 48 6.17 -5.35 2.22
CA GLN A 48 4.86 -5.88 1.82
C GLN A 48 4.90 -6.49 0.41
N MET A 49 5.57 -5.84 -0.53
CA MET A 49 5.76 -6.32 -1.90
C MET A 49 6.42 -7.71 -1.98
N ALA A 50 7.41 -8.01 -1.13
CA ALA A 50 8.07 -9.32 -1.15
C ALA A 50 7.13 -10.43 -0.67
N SER A 51 6.30 -10.14 0.34
CA SER A 51 5.24 -11.04 0.79
C SER A 51 4.21 -11.28 -0.32
N ASP A 52 3.74 -10.22 -0.96
CA ASP A 52 2.76 -10.26 -2.04
C ASP A 52 3.27 -11.08 -3.24
N LEU A 53 4.54 -10.89 -3.63
CA LEU A 53 5.19 -11.68 -4.68
C LEU A 53 5.26 -13.17 -4.34
N ALA A 54 5.47 -13.52 -3.07
CA ALA A 54 5.58 -14.91 -2.63
C ALA A 54 4.22 -15.63 -2.64
N THR A 55 3.12 -14.92 -2.36
CA THR A 55 1.78 -15.49 -2.18
C THR A 55 0.87 -15.33 -3.41
N ARG A 56 1.27 -14.55 -4.42
CA ARG A 56 0.44 -14.24 -5.59
C ARG A 56 -0.10 -15.47 -6.32
N ASP A 57 -1.24 -15.34 -6.91
CA ASP A 57 -1.82 -16.36 -7.80
C ASP A 57 -1.09 -16.37 -9.16
N ARG A 58 -0.65 -17.56 -9.60
CA ARG A 58 0.10 -17.71 -10.85
C ARG A 58 -0.78 -17.75 -12.10
N ASP A 59 -2.09 -17.78 -11.93
CA ASP A 59 -3.07 -17.83 -13.02
C ASP A 59 -3.50 -16.41 -13.48
N ILE A 60 -2.80 -15.36 -13.05
CA ILE A 60 -2.99 -13.99 -13.55
C ILE A 60 -2.12 -13.78 -14.81
N HIS A 61 -2.74 -13.21 -15.84
CA HIS A 61 -2.08 -12.89 -17.09
C HIS A 61 -1.49 -11.47 -17.05
N TRP A 62 -0.19 -11.38 -17.19
CA TRP A 62 0.52 -10.12 -17.18
C TRP A 62 0.90 -9.68 -18.59
N PRO A 63 0.56 -8.46 -19.01
CA PRO A 63 1.05 -7.93 -20.28
C PRO A 63 2.56 -7.65 -20.18
N ALA A 64 3.22 -7.68 -21.34
CA ALA A 64 4.65 -7.42 -21.41
C ALA A 64 5.00 -6.06 -20.77
N GLY A 65 6.02 -6.07 -19.91
CA GLY A 65 6.48 -4.91 -19.18
C GLY A 65 5.82 -4.70 -17.81
N PHE A 66 4.81 -5.52 -17.45
CA PHE A 66 4.13 -5.48 -16.14
C PHE A 66 4.29 -6.79 -15.36
N GLU A 67 5.30 -7.60 -15.69
CA GLU A 67 5.58 -8.83 -14.96
C GLU A 67 5.92 -8.48 -13.48
N PRO A 68 5.27 -9.12 -12.49
CA PRO A 68 5.42 -8.78 -11.08
C PRO A 68 6.87 -8.77 -10.57
N GLU A 69 7.69 -9.68 -11.08
CA GLU A 69 9.10 -9.80 -10.69
C GLU A 69 9.98 -8.64 -11.14
N LYS A 70 9.51 -7.86 -12.11
CA LYS A 70 10.22 -6.71 -12.70
C LYS A 70 9.58 -5.38 -12.33
N ALA A 71 8.42 -5.43 -11.66
CA ALA A 71 7.68 -4.24 -11.31
C ALA A 71 8.37 -3.44 -10.19
N ASP A 72 8.24 -2.13 -10.24
CA ASP A 72 8.70 -1.22 -9.18
C ASP A 72 7.78 -1.23 -7.96
N LEU A 73 6.51 -1.60 -8.18
CA LEU A 73 5.49 -1.82 -7.17
C LEU A 73 4.68 -3.06 -7.54
N PHE A 74 4.37 -3.90 -6.56
CA PHE A 74 3.45 -5.00 -6.71
C PHE A 74 2.62 -5.18 -5.45
N ALA A 75 1.33 -5.47 -5.61
CA ALA A 75 0.42 -5.82 -4.53
C ALA A 75 -0.43 -7.03 -4.94
N HIS A 76 -0.59 -7.96 -4.02
CA HIS A 76 -1.47 -9.13 -4.13
C HIS A 76 -2.42 -9.17 -2.95
N ASN A 77 -3.71 -9.26 -3.23
CA ASN A 77 -4.74 -9.38 -2.23
C ASN A 77 -5.77 -10.42 -2.68
N GLU A 78 -6.37 -11.14 -1.73
CA GLU A 78 -7.47 -12.05 -2.01
C GLU A 78 -8.48 -12.09 -0.89
N ALA A 79 -9.72 -12.42 -1.22
CA ALA A 79 -10.79 -12.66 -0.25
C ALA A 79 -11.70 -13.79 -0.73
N ARG A 80 -12.32 -14.49 0.23
CA ARG A 80 -13.44 -15.41 0.00
C ARG A 80 -14.73 -14.70 0.35
N LEU A 81 -15.66 -14.72 -0.57
CA LEU A 81 -16.97 -14.10 -0.45
C LEU A 81 -18.06 -15.17 -0.44
N ASN A 82 -19.04 -15.07 0.46
CA ASN A 82 -20.23 -15.95 0.50
C ASN A 82 -21.29 -15.48 -0.52
N ALA A 83 -20.83 -15.16 -1.72
CA ALA A 83 -21.66 -14.74 -2.85
C ALA A 83 -21.13 -15.42 -4.11
N SER A 84 -22.01 -15.66 -5.09
CA SER A 84 -21.57 -16.24 -6.36
C SER A 84 -20.57 -15.33 -7.09
N CYS A 85 -19.65 -15.91 -7.86
CA CYS A 85 -18.75 -15.13 -8.69
C CYS A 85 -19.50 -14.20 -9.67
N ASP A 86 -20.69 -14.57 -10.14
CA ASP A 86 -21.53 -13.71 -10.97
C ASP A 86 -22.02 -12.46 -10.22
N THR A 87 -22.34 -12.60 -8.93
CA THR A 87 -22.72 -11.45 -8.10
C THR A 87 -21.52 -10.53 -7.88
N VAL A 88 -20.37 -11.09 -7.52
CA VAL A 88 -19.11 -10.34 -7.36
C VAL A 88 -18.73 -9.62 -8.66
N TRP A 89 -18.83 -10.32 -9.78
CA TRP A 89 -18.54 -9.77 -11.11
C TRP A 89 -19.36 -8.54 -11.44
N ARG A 90 -20.68 -8.58 -11.19
CA ARG A 90 -21.56 -7.44 -11.45
C ARG A 90 -21.10 -6.18 -10.70
N HIS A 91 -20.68 -6.30 -9.45
CA HIS A 91 -20.15 -5.17 -8.69
C HIS A 91 -18.83 -4.67 -9.23
N ILE A 92 -17.95 -5.57 -9.70
CA ILE A 92 -16.65 -5.19 -10.28
C ILE A 92 -16.84 -4.42 -11.59
N VAL A 93 -17.71 -4.87 -12.50
CA VAL A 93 -17.86 -4.23 -13.81
C VAL A 93 -18.71 -2.96 -13.78
N ASP A 94 -19.54 -2.77 -12.76
CA ASP A 94 -20.30 -1.53 -12.56
C ASP A 94 -19.42 -0.45 -11.89
N ALA A 95 -18.47 0.06 -12.68
CA ALA A 95 -17.52 1.05 -12.16
C ALA A 95 -18.19 2.37 -11.73
N ARG A 96 -19.36 2.72 -12.29
CA ARG A 96 -20.11 3.91 -11.88
C ARG A 96 -20.60 3.83 -10.44
N ALA A 97 -20.87 2.62 -9.95
CA ALA A 97 -21.30 2.38 -8.58
C ALA A 97 -20.15 2.34 -7.57
N TRP A 98 -18.88 2.19 -7.98
CA TRP A 98 -17.76 2.09 -7.04
C TRP A 98 -17.73 3.19 -5.98
N PRO A 99 -17.96 4.48 -6.28
CA PRO A 99 -17.94 5.52 -5.27
C PRO A 99 -18.98 5.35 -4.15
N THR A 100 -20.02 4.54 -4.38
CA THR A 100 -21.08 4.31 -3.38
C THR A 100 -20.69 3.30 -2.30
N TRP A 101 -19.67 2.47 -2.57
CA TRP A 101 -19.26 1.40 -1.65
C TRP A 101 -17.74 1.27 -1.47
N TYR A 102 -16.91 1.77 -2.38
CA TYR A 102 -15.45 1.79 -2.25
C TYR A 102 -14.96 3.24 -2.12
N PRO A 103 -14.65 3.72 -0.91
CA PRO A 103 -14.39 5.14 -0.67
C PRO A 103 -13.12 5.67 -1.34
N ASN A 104 -12.21 4.80 -1.77
CA ASN A 104 -11.01 5.19 -2.50
C ASN A 104 -11.25 5.36 -4.03
N ALA A 105 -12.44 5.04 -4.53
CA ALA A 105 -12.85 5.34 -5.89
C ALA A 105 -13.76 6.59 -5.89
N GLN A 106 -13.34 7.63 -6.59
CA GLN A 106 -14.07 8.90 -6.70
C GLN A 106 -14.09 9.36 -8.16
N ASP A 107 -15.04 10.22 -8.50
CA ASP A 107 -15.14 10.90 -9.81
C ASP A 107 -15.14 9.93 -11.01
N VAL A 108 -15.73 8.75 -10.85
CA VAL A 108 -15.72 7.71 -11.89
C VAL A 108 -16.58 8.15 -13.07
N THR A 109 -15.96 8.25 -14.26
CA THR A 109 -16.62 8.61 -15.51
C THR A 109 -16.19 7.69 -16.63
N LEU A 110 -17.11 6.82 -17.10
CA LEU A 110 -16.89 6.00 -18.29
C LEU A 110 -16.87 6.87 -19.53
N LEU A 111 -15.92 6.62 -20.44
CA LEU A 111 -15.79 7.37 -21.68
C LEU A 111 -16.59 6.70 -22.82
N GLY A 112 -17.07 7.52 -23.74
CA GLY A 112 -18.00 7.05 -24.77
C GLY A 112 -19.40 6.78 -24.19
N ASN A 113 -20.10 5.82 -24.75
CA ASN A 113 -21.47 5.46 -24.34
C ASN A 113 -21.47 4.17 -23.49
N ALA A 114 -20.35 3.85 -22.81
CA ALA A 114 -20.28 2.65 -21.99
C ALA A 114 -21.13 2.80 -20.71
N GLU A 115 -21.86 1.76 -20.34
CA GLU A 115 -22.65 1.71 -19.11
C GLU A 115 -21.92 0.95 -18.00
N ALA A 116 -21.04 0.01 -18.37
CA ALA A 116 -20.21 -0.80 -17.48
C ALA A 116 -18.85 -1.06 -18.13
N LEU A 117 -17.91 -1.65 -17.37
CA LEU A 117 -16.66 -2.11 -17.93
C LEU A 117 -16.91 -3.28 -18.89
N ALA A 118 -16.29 -3.20 -20.06
CA ALA A 118 -16.35 -4.14 -21.16
C ALA A 118 -15.01 -4.08 -21.94
N PRO A 119 -14.76 -4.96 -22.90
CA PRO A 119 -13.54 -4.88 -23.71
C PRO A 119 -13.28 -3.48 -24.24
N ASP A 120 -12.04 -2.99 -24.09
CA ASP A 120 -11.55 -1.68 -24.55
C ASP A 120 -12.23 -0.44 -23.94
N VAL A 121 -13.18 -0.59 -23.02
CA VAL A 121 -13.77 0.56 -22.31
C VAL A 121 -12.69 1.35 -21.59
N ARG A 122 -12.78 2.68 -21.71
CA ARG A 122 -11.92 3.64 -21.02
C ARG A 122 -12.75 4.42 -20.01
N TRP A 123 -12.09 4.80 -18.89
CA TRP A 123 -12.71 5.66 -17.89
C TRP A 123 -11.67 6.52 -17.19
N ARG A 124 -12.15 7.57 -16.54
CA ARG A 124 -11.38 8.42 -15.65
C ARG A 124 -11.94 8.30 -14.24
N TRP A 125 -11.08 8.35 -13.28
CA TRP A 125 -11.44 8.27 -11.89
C TRP A 125 -10.32 8.80 -11.00
N THR A 126 -10.63 9.04 -9.73
CA THR A 126 -9.65 9.38 -8.70
C THR A 126 -9.50 8.18 -7.77
N THR A 127 -8.28 7.69 -7.59
CA THR A 127 -7.94 6.64 -6.63
C THR A 127 -6.63 6.96 -5.94
N PHE A 128 -6.52 6.68 -4.63
CA PHE A 128 -5.40 7.11 -3.79
C PHE A 128 -5.11 8.63 -3.85
N GLY A 129 -6.12 9.44 -4.21
CA GLY A 129 -5.97 10.88 -4.42
C GLY A 129 -5.30 11.26 -5.75
N LEU A 130 -5.11 10.30 -6.65
CA LEU A 130 -4.51 10.50 -7.98
C LEU A 130 -5.59 10.40 -9.06
N ALA A 131 -5.58 11.36 -9.99
CA ALA A 131 -6.40 11.27 -11.20
C ALA A 131 -5.81 10.23 -12.15
N ILE A 132 -6.59 9.22 -12.50
CA ILE A 132 -6.18 8.10 -13.33
C ILE A 132 -7.10 8.00 -14.56
N GLU A 133 -6.51 7.74 -15.71
CA GLU A 133 -7.23 7.24 -16.90
C GLU A 133 -6.90 5.76 -17.06
N SER A 134 -7.94 4.94 -17.22
CA SER A 134 -7.79 3.49 -17.33
C SER A 134 -8.43 2.96 -18.61
N ARG A 135 -7.94 1.80 -19.09
CA ARG A 135 -8.51 1.09 -20.24
C ARG A 135 -8.50 -0.42 -19.99
N VAL A 136 -9.66 -1.05 -20.17
CA VAL A 136 -9.77 -2.52 -20.13
C VAL A 136 -8.89 -3.15 -21.19
N HIS A 137 -8.10 -4.15 -20.78
CA HIS A 137 -7.20 -4.91 -21.64
C HIS A 137 -7.60 -6.38 -21.70
N GLU A 138 -7.82 -7.03 -20.55
CA GLU A 138 -8.31 -8.41 -20.48
C GLU A 138 -9.76 -8.39 -19.99
N PHE A 139 -10.63 -9.15 -20.66
CA PHE A 139 -12.02 -9.29 -20.28
C PHE A 139 -12.54 -10.71 -20.59
N VAL A 140 -12.70 -11.49 -19.56
CA VAL A 140 -13.38 -12.81 -19.61
C VAL A 140 -14.55 -12.75 -18.64
N SER A 141 -15.76 -12.62 -19.17
CA SER A 141 -16.97 -12.40 -18.37
C SER A 141 -17.10 -13.39 -17.22
N GLY A 142 -17.37 -12.88 -16.01
CA GLY A 142 -17.51 -13.65 -14.78
C GLY A 142 -16.20 -14.19 -14.22
N ARG A 143 -15.05 -13.94 -14.85
CA ARG A 143 -13.79 -14.60 -14.45
C ARG A 143 -12.58 -13.69 -14.39
N ARG A 144 -12.30 -12.90 -15.43
CA ARG A 144 -11.06 -12.09 -15.53
C ARG A 144 -11.35 -10.70 -16.03
N LEU A 145 -10.77 -9.74 -15.35
CA LEU A 145 -10.80 -8.35 -15.78
C LEU A 145 -9.42 -7.74 -15.48
N GLY A 146 -8.74 -7.27 -16.52
CA GLY A 146 -7.47 -6.57 -16.37
C GLY A 146 -7.51 -5.24 -17.10
N TRP A 147 -6.86 -4.22 -16.55
CA TRP A 147 -6.81 -2.91 -17.19
C TRP A 147 -5.47 -2.20 -16.94
N PHE A 148 -5.10 -1.39 -17.91
CA PHE A 148 -4.02 -0.42 -17.75
C PHE A 148 -4.53 0.85 -17.07
N GLY A 149 -3.69 1.47 -16.23
CA GLY A 149 -3.94 2.75 -15.59
C GLY A 149 -2.72 3.66 -15.61
N GLY A 150 -2.95 4.96 -15.67
CA GLY A 150 -1.89 5.96 -15.62
C GLY A 150 -2.46 7.37 -15.51
N ALA A 151 -1.61 8.37 -15.39
CA ALA A 151 -2.06 9.75 -15.43
C ALA A 151 -2.73 10.06 -16.79
N PRO A 152 -3.79 10.88 -16.80
CA PRO A 152 -4.48 11.19 -18.06
C PRO A 152 -3.55 11.76 -19.13
N GLY A 153 -3.54 11.11 -20.30
CA GLY A 153 -2.70 11.51 -21.43
C GLY A 153 -1.27 10.97 -21.41
N GLU A 154 -0.88 10.22 -20.38
CA GLU A 154 0.42 9.60 -20.28
C GLU A 154 0.38 8.10 -20.62
N ALA A 155 1.57 7.50 -20.76
CA ALA A 155 1.69 6.06 -20.91
C ALA A 155 1.23 5.36 -19.61
N PRO A 156 0.62 4.16 -19.71
CA PRO A 156 0.23 3.39 -18.53
C PRO A 156 1.42 3.10 -17.61
N ALA A 157 1.24 3.34 -16.32
CA ALA A 157 2.22 3.02 -15.29
C ALA A 157 1.77 1.87 -14.38
N PHE A 158 0.51 1.45 -14.47
CA PHE A 158 -0.07 0.39 -13.66
C PHE A 158 -0.84 -0.60 -14.53
N TYR A 159 -0.81 -1.86 -14.12
CA TYR A 159 -1.71 -2.90 -14.60
C TYR A 159 -2.39 -3.57 -13.44
N HIS A 160 -3.71 -3.43 -13.38
CA HIS A 160 -4.57 -4.00 -12.35
C HIS A 160 -5.29 -5.23 -12.90
N SER A 161 -5.43 -6.27 -12.11
CA SER A 161 -6.08 -7.52 -12.50
C SER A 161 -7.02 -8.05 -11.41
N TRP A 162 -8.20 -8.49 -11.85
CA TRP A 162 -9.12 -9.32 -11.08
C TRP A 162 -9.17 -10.73 -11.65
N LEU A 163 -9.14 -11.72 -10.77
CA LEU A 163 -9.38 -13.11 -11.10
C LEU A 163 -10.40 -13.69 -10.11
N LEU A 164 -11.52 -14.15 -10.63
CA LEU A 164 -12.56 -14.80 -9.86
C LEU A 164 -12.50 -16.32 -10.04
N LYS A 165 -12.47 -17.05 -8.93
CA LYS A 165 -12.48 -18.51 -8.90
C LYS A 165 -13.68 -18.98 -8.08
N PRO A 166 -14.64 -19.69 -8.69
CA PRO A 166 -15.71 -20.33 -7.93
C PRO A 166 -15.13 -21.26 -6.85
N ASP A 167 -15.79 -21.28 -5.71
CA ASP A 167 -15.42 -22.11 -4.57
C ASP A 167 -16.72 -22.72 -4.01
N ASP A 168 -16.63 -23.79 -3.24
CA ASP A 168 -17.78 -24.61 -2.80
C ASP A 168 -18.89 -23.80 -2.11
N ASN A 169 -18.53 -22.68 -1.48
CA ASN A 169 -19.45 -21.82 -0.73
C ASN A 169 -19.58 -20.40 -1.28
N GLY A 170 -19.02 -20.11 -2.46
CA GLY A 170 -19.09 -18.76 -2.99
C GLY A 170 -18.06 -18.46 -4.07
N CYS A 171 -17.31 -17.37 -3.87
CA CYS A 171 -16.32 -16.88 -4.81
C CYS A 171 -15.01 -16.48 -4.11
N ARG A 172 -13.89 -16.93 -4.62
CA ARG A 172 -12.58 -16.39 -4.27
C ARG A 172 -12.24 -15.27 -5.26
N ALA A 173 -12.17 -14.06 -4.78
CA ALA A 173 -11.74 -12.90 -5.55
C ALA A 173 -10.26 -12.61 -5.28
N ILE A 174 -9.48 -12.55 -6.32
CA ILE A 174 -8.04 -12.25 -6.32
C ILE A 174 -7.86 -10.94 -7.05
N MET A 175 -7.07 -10.05 -6.47
CA MET A 175 -6.81 -8.73 -6.98
C MET A 175 -5.32 -8.42 -6.89
N ASP A 176 -4.68 -8.26 -8.04
CA ASP A 176 -3.26 -7.97 -8.15
C ASP A 176 -3.03 -6.68 -8.94
N GLU A 177 -1.98 -5.96 -8.59
CA GLU A 177 -1.57 -4.77 -9.34
C GLU A 177 -0.04 -4.69 -9.43
N ALA A 178 0.46 -4.47 -10.64
CA ALA A 178 1.85 -4.19 -10.93
C ALA A 178 2.00 -2.73 -11.38
N GLY A 179 2.94 -2.02 -10.79
CA GLY A 179 3.30 -0.65 -11.17
C GLY A 179 4.72 -0.57 -11.66
N VAL A 180 4.96 0.21 -12.70
CA VAL A 180 6.26 0.37 -13.35
C VAL A 180 6.67 1.84 -13.47
N GLY A 181 7.96 2.08 -13.43
CA GLY A 181 8.55 3.40 -13.60
C GLY A 181 8.64 4.23 -12.32
N PRO A 182 9.24 5.44 -12.42
CA PRO A 182 9.59 6.26 -11.25
C PRO A 182 8.41 6.62 -10.35
N GLY A 183 7.22 6.82 -10.93
CA GLY A 183 6.00 7.15 -10.17
C GLY A 183 5.54 5.99 -9.28
N ALA A 184 5.58 4.76 -9.79
CA ALA A 184 5.25 3.56 -9.02
C ALA A 184 6.29 3.30 -7.91
N ALA A 185 7.59 3.47 -8.21
CA ALA A 185 8.66 3.39 -7.23
C ALA A 185 8.47 4.41 -6.10
N ALA A 186 8.22 5.67 -6.44
CA ALA A 186 8.00 6.74 -5.46
C ALA A 186 6.74 6.49 -4.60
N PHE A 187 5.66 5.96 -5.21
CA PHE A 187 4.44 5.61 -4.47
C PHE A 187 4.72 4.53 -3.42
N ARG A 188 5.49 3.48 -3.78
CA ARG A 188 5.91 2.42 -2.85
C ARG A 188 6.85 2.95 -1.77
N GLU A 189 7.83 3.78 -2.12
CA GLU A 189 8.80 4.33 -1.17
C GLU A 189 8.14 5.23 -0.12
N ALA A 190 7.13 6.00 -0.52
CA ALA A 190 6.37 6.84 0.40
C ALA A 190 5.60 6.01 1.45
N ASP A 191 5.09 4.84 1.07
CA ASP A 191 4.41 3.92 1.98
C ASP A 191 4.28 2.53 1.34
N GLN A 192 5.15 1.59 1.73
CA GLN A 192 5.25 0.25 1.15
C GLN A 192 3.96 -0.59 1.22
N GLY A 193 3.10 -0.31 2.20
CA GLY A 193 1.83 -1.03 2.39
C GLY A 193 0.62 -0.32 1.82
N ARG A 194 0.75 0.87 1.25
CA ARG A 194 -0.40 1.70 0.85
C ARG A 194 -1.29 1.03 -0.19
N MET A 195 -0.70 0.48 -1.25
CA MET A 195 -1.44 -0.23 -2.30
C MET A 195 -2.15 -1.46 -1.72
N HIS A 196 -1.41 -2.31 -1.01
CA HIS A 196 -1.94 -3.52 -0.38
C HIS A 196 -3.14 -3.21 0.56
N ARG A 197 -3.04 -2.16 1.41
CA ARG A 197 -4.16 -1.76 2.28
C ARG A 197 -5.35 -1.20 1.51
N GLY A 198 -5.12 -0.47 0.43
CA GLY A 198 -6.19 0.01 -0.46
C GLY A 198 -6.94 -1.14 -1.11
N HIS A 199 -6.22 -2.15 -1.58
CA HIS A 199 -6.81 -3.37 -2.13
C HIS A 199 -7.54 -4.20 -1.05
N ALA A 200 -6.99 -4.33 0.14
CA ALA A 200 -7.67 -4.99 1.26
C ALA A 200 -9.01 -4.29 1.59
N LEU A 201 -9.04 -2.95 1.57
CA LEU A 201 -10.28 -2.18 1.73
C LEU A 201 -11.26 -2.44 0.58
N TRP A 202 -10.77 -2.50 -0.66
CA TRP A 202 -11.63 -2.79 -1.83
C TRP A 202 -12.30 -4.15 -1.69
N LEU A 203 -11.51 -5.20 -1.39
CA LEU A 203 -12.04 -6.55 -1.17
C LEU A 203 -13.02 -6.61 0.02
N ALA A 204 -12.75 -5.90 1.11
CA ALA A 204 -13.65 -5.86 2.26
C ALA A 204 -15.00 -5.22 1.91
N THR A 205 -14.99 -4.10 1.20
CA THR A 205 -16.22 -3.42 0.77
C THR A 205 -16.95 -4.18 -0.34
N LEU A 206 -16.21 -4.82 -1.26
CA LEU A 206 -16.78 -5.72 -2.27
C LEU A 206 -17.48 -6.91 -1.61
N THR A 207 -16.87 -7.50 -0.58
CA THR A 207 -17.49 -8.56 0.22
C THR A 207 -18.79 -8.08 0.84
N TRP A 208 -18.78 -6.92 1.48
CA TRP A 208 -19.96 -6.32 2.10
C TRP A 208 -21.13 -6.18 1.12
N VAL A 209 -20.90 -5.53 -0.03
CA VAL A 209 -21.98 -5.29 -1.00
C VAL A 209 -22.41 -6.58 -1.73
N SER A 210 -21.49 -7.51 -1.97
CA SER A 210 -21.82 -8.77 -2.63
C SER A 210 -22.62 -9.73 -1.75
N GLU A 211 -22.47 -9.65 -0.43
CA GLU A 211 -23.21 -10.45 0.54
C GLU A 211 -24.52 -9.77 1.00
N GLY A 212 -24.87 -8.58 0.47
CA GLY A 212 -26.11 -7.88 0.78
C GLY A 212 -26.16 -7.33 2.21
N ARG A 213 -25.03 -6.95 2.74
CA ARG A 213 -24.90 -6.42 4.12
C ARG A 213 -24.92 -4.90 4.14
#